data_b20586b14e848994c10d0a08ec7b4484
#
_entry.id   b20586b14e848994c10d0a08ec7b4484
#
_cell.length_a   1.000
_cell.length_b   1.000
_cell.length_c   1.000
_cell.angle_alpha   90.00
_cell.angle_beta   90.00
_cell.angle_gamma   90.00
#
_symmetry.space_group_name_H-M   'P 1'
#
loop_
_entity.id
_entity.type
_entity.pdbx_description
1 polymer ?
#
loop_
_entity_poly.entity_id
_entity_poly.type
_entity_poly.pdbx_seq_one_letter_code
_entity_poly.pdbx_strand_id
1 'polypeptide(L)'
;FLPTAHGFDEFYGNLYHLNAEEEPELPDYPKSSDFPNFAKKFGPRGVLHTFADGRIEDTGPLTKKRMETIDDDIADRSVEYIKKQAAAGEPFFLWTNFTHMHMRTHTKPESLGQAGRWQSPYHDTMIDHDKNVGQVLDAIDAAGIADNTIVFYSTDNGPHMNSWPDAAMTPFRGEKDTGWEGAFRV
;
A
#
# COMPACT_ATOMS: atom_id res chain seq x y z
N PHE A 1 4.89 -15.48 -8.33
CA PHE A 1 3.87 -14.46 -8.71
C PHE A 1 4.38 -13.01 -8.60
N LEU A 2 5.68 -12.79 -8.86
CA LEU A 2 6.23 -11.43 -8.87
C LEU A 2 5.71 -10.65 -10.09
N PRO A 3 5.35 -9.37 -9.98
CA PRO A 3 4.94 -8.55 -11.11
C PRO A 3 5.97 -8.55 -12.25
N THR A 4 7.26 -8.57 -11.92
CA THR A 4 8.35 -8.65 -12.91
C THR A 4 8.40 -9.96 -13.71
N ALA A 5 7.73 -11.02 -13.24
CA ALA A 5 7.53 -12.24 -14.02
C ALA A 5 6.31 -12.15 -14.98
N HIS A 6 5.57 -11.05 -14.94
CA HIS A 6 4.36 -10.80 -15.71
C HIS A 6 4.41 -9.52 -16.56
N GLY A 7 5.62 -9.07 -16.89
CA GLY A 7 5.83 -7.98 -17.85
C GLY A 7 6.11 -6.61 -17.25
N PHE A 8 6.19 -6.48 -15.92
CA PHE A 8 6.70 -5.26 -15.28
C PHE A 8 8.22 -5.27 -15.27
N ASP A 9 8.84 -4.12 -15.51
CA ASP A 9 10.29 -3.96 -15.49
C ASP A 9 10.84 -3.90 -14.06
N GLU A 10 10.05 -3.36 -13.15
CA GLU A 10 10.44 -3.14 -11.76
C GLU A 10 9.21 -3.32 -10.84
N PHE A 11 9.42 -3.85 -9.64
CA PHE A 11 8.42 -3.91 -8.59
C PHE A 11 9.07 -3.63 -7.24
N TYR A 12 8.42 -2.79 -6.45
CA TYR A 12 8.76 -2.57 -5.05
C TYR A 12 7.49 -2.67 -4.19
N GLY A 13 7.51 -3.48 -3.16
CA GLY A 13 6.39 -3.61 -2.23
C GLY A 13 6.29 -4.98 -1.56
N ASN A 14 5.24 -5.16 -0.79
CA ASN A 14 4.86 -6.41 -0.15
C ASN A 14 3.91 -7.21 -1.06
N LEU A 15 3.93 -8.53 -0.90
CA LEU A 15 3.10 -9.44 -1.70
C LEU A 15 1.81 -9.87 -0.99
N TYR A 16 1.68 -9.53 0.28
CA TYR A 16 0.56 -9.92 1.13
C TYR A 16 -0.06 -8.67 1.77
N HIS A 17 -1.33 -8.76 2.17
CA HIS A 17 -2.00 -7.70 2.92
C HIS A 17 -1.42 -7.53 4.32
N LEU A 18 -1.61 -6.36 4.93
CA LEU A 18 -0.96 -5.98 6.19
C LEU A 18 -1.22 -6.97 7.34
N ASN A 19 -2.41 -7.55 7.45
CA ASN A 19 -2.68 -8.52 8.51
C ASN A 19 -1.83 -9.80 8.37
N ALA A 20 -1.52 -10.28 7.17
CA ALA A 20 -0.60 -11.41 7.00
C ALA A 20 0.85 -11.02 7.29
N GLU A 21 1.25 -9.81 6.95
CA GLU A 21 2.60 -9.31 7.20
C GLU A 21 2.88 -9.10 8.71
N GLU A 22 1.87 -8.73 9.50
CA GLU A 22 2.05 -8.52 10.95
C GLU A 22 1.96 -9.82 11.79
N GLU A 23 1.43 -10.92 11.22
CA GLU A 23 1.28 -12.19 11.96
C GLU A 23 2.55 -12.66 12.68
N PRO A 24 3.77 -12.54 12.09
CA PRO A 24 5.00 -12.93 12.80
C PRO A 24 5.26 -12.19 14.12
N GLU A 25 4.62 -11.04 14.33
CA GLU A 25 4.74 -10.25 15.57
C GLU A 25 3.60 -10.53 16.58
N LEU A 26 2.67 -11.44 16.27
CA LEU A 26 1.57 -11.80 17.16
C LEU A 26 2.04 -12.81 18.23
N PRO A 27 1.48 -12.75 19.46
CA PRO A 27 1.90 -13.63 20.55
C PRO A 27 1.65 -15.12 20.28
N ASP A 28 0.66 -15.44 19.47
CA ASP A 28 0.23 -16.80 19.11
C ASP A 28 0.87 -17.31 17.81
N TYR A 29 1.75 -16.52 17.18
CA TYR A 29 2.48 -16.99 16.01
C TYR A 29 3.36 -18.21 16.36
N PRO A 30 3.37 -19.26 15.52
CA PRO A 30 4.09 -20.50 15.80
C PRO A 30 5.58 -20.27 16.04
N LYS A 31 6.05 -20.62 17.24
CA LYS A 31 7.45 -20.43 17.65
C LYS A 31 8.36 -21.46 16.97
N SER A 32 9.54 -21.04 16.59
CA SER A 32 10.55 -21.92 15.97
C SER A 32 10.97 -23.09 16.87
N SER A 33 10.82 -22.97 18.21
CA SER A 33 11.03 -24.06 19.16
C SER A 33 10.08 -25.22 18.95
N ASP A 34 8.81 -24.93 18.63
CA ASP A 34 7.73 -25.91 18.53
C ASP A 34 7.50 -26.36 17.08
N PHE A 35 7.71 -25.43 16.14
CA PHE A 35 7.52 -25.62 14.70
C PHE A 35 8.73 -25.14 13.90
N PRO A 36 9.82 -25.91 13.85
CA PRO A 36 11.00 -25.56 13.06
C PRO A 36 10.66 -25.32 11.60
N ASN A 37 11.14 -24.24 11.05
CA ASN A 37 10.89 -23.79 9.66
C ASN A 37 9.46 -23.30 9.33
N PHE A 38 8.58 -23.10 10.30
CA PHE A 38 7.23 -22.59 10.03
C PHE A 38 7.30 -21.25 9.28
N ALA A 39 7.99 -20.27 9.85
CA ALA A 39 8.15 -18.95 9.24
C ALA A 39 8.77 -19.02 7.84
N LYS A 40 9.75 -19.91 7.62
CA LYS A 40 10.37 -20.09 6.31
C LYS A 40 9.41 -20.64 5.25
N LYS A 41 8.45 -21.49 5.64
CA LYS A 41 7.52 -22.15 4.72
C LYS A 41 6.23 -21.37 4.49
N PHE A 42 5.75 -20.70 5.52
CA PHE A 42 4.39 -20.14 5.57
C PHE A 42 4.37 -18.65 5.93
N GLY A 43 5.47 -18.09 6.43
CA GLY A 43 5.55 -16.67 6.74
C GLY A 43 5.58 -15.80 5.50
N PRO A 44 5.18 -14.53 5.62
CA PRO A 44 5.27 -13.56 4.53
C PRO A 44 6.73 -13.27 4.18
N ARG A 45 6.97 -12.83 2.95
CA ARG A 45 8.34 -12.55 2.45
C ARG A 45 8.87 -11.18 2.84
N GLY A 46 8.03 -10.29 3.30
CA GLY A 46 8.44 -8.90 3.52
C GLY A 46 8.44 -8.05 2.25
N VAL A 47 9.09 -6.89 2.33
CA VAL A 47 9.12 -5.91 1.23
C VAL A 47 10.23 -6.27 0.25
N LEU A 48 9.85 -6.49 -1.00
CA LEU A 48 10.75 -6.90 -2.07
C LEU A 48 10.97 -5.77 -3.07
N HIS A 49 12.20 -5.70 -3.60
CA HIS A 49 12.52 -4.92 -4.79
C HIS A 49 12.97 -5.90 -5.88
N THR A 50 12.22 -5.98 -6.97
CA THR A 50 12.47 -6.96 -8.04
C THR A 50 12.57 -6.30 -9.39
N PHE A 51 13.31 -6.93 -10.32
CA PHE A 51 13.64 -6.39 -11.63
C PHE A 51 13.38 -7.42 -12.74
N ALA A 52 13.18 -6.95 -13.97
CA ALA A 52 12.93 -7.79 -15.14
C ALA A 52 14.09 -8.78 -15.45
N ASP A 53 15.31 -8.47 -15.02
CA ASP A 53 16.48 -9.35 -15.16
C ASP A 53 16.46 -10.56 -14.20
N GLY A 54 15.45 -10.67 -13.34
CA GLY A 54 15.28 -11.73 -12.35
C GLY A 54 15.94 -11.44 -11.00
N ARG A 55 16.58 -10.29 -10.83
CA ARG A 55 17.17 -9.88 -9.54
C ARG A 55 16.04 -9.60 -8.54
N ILE A 56 16.21 -10.11 -7.33
CA ILE A 56 15.31 -9.95 -6.20
C ILE A 56 16.13 -9.49 -5.01
N GLU A 57 15.78 -8.34 -4.48
CA GLU A 57 16.32 -7.78 -3.25
C GLU A 57 15.25 -7.85 -2.17
N ASP A 58 15.50 -8.61 -1.10
CA ASP A 58 14.66 -8.63 0.08
C ASP A 58 15.11 -7.49 1.01
N THR A 59 14.26 -6.47 1.17
CA THR A 59 14.56 -5.30 2.01
C THR A 59 14.17 -5.50 3.47
N GLY A 60 13.77 -6.71 3.84
CA GLY A 60 13.38 -7.11 5.18
C GLY A 60 11.86 -7.14 5.42
N PRO A 61 11.46 -7.63 6.61
CA PRO A 61 10.05 -7.82 6.92
C PRO A 61 9.27 -6.51 6.98
N LEU A 62 7.99 -6.57 6.62
CA LEU A 62 7.06 -5.47 6.84
C LEU A 62 6.47 -5.59 8.25
N THR A 63 7.26 -5.15 9.23
CA THR A 63 6.84 -5.12 10.63
C THR A 63 5.78 -4.06 10.88
N LYS A 64 5.03 -4.14 11.98
CA LYS A 64 4.06 -3.11 12.41
C LYS A 64 4.69 -1.71 12.41
N LYS A 65 5.94 -1.61 12.88
CA LYS A 65 6.67 -0.33 12.89
C LYS A 65 6.95 0.18 11.46
N ARG A 66 7.33 -0.70 10.54
CA ARG A 66 7.57 -0.34 9.15
C ARG A 66 6.28 0.00 8.41
N MET A 67 5.15 -0.62 8.79
CA MET A 67 3.82 -0.30 8.23
C MET A 67 3.42 1.17 8.44
N GLU A 68 3.92 1.82 9.48
CA GLU A 68 3.63 3.24 9.73
C GLU A 68 4.11 4.16 8.59
N THR A 69 5.15 3.76 7.84
CA THR A 69 5.82 4.60 6.83
C THR A 69 5.99 3.95 5.47
N ILE A 70 5.49 2.74 5.27
CA ILE A 70 5.67 2.03 3.99
C ILE A 70 5.06 2.78 2.80
N ASP A 71 3.95 3.48 3.01
CA ASP A 71 3.31 4.24 1.95
C ASP A 71 4.11 5.50 1.58
N ASP A 72 4.82 6.10 2.55
CA ASP A 72 5.77 7.17 2.26
C ASP A 72 6.92 6.65 1.36
N ASP A 73 7.46 5.46 1.67
CA ASP A 73 8.50 4.81 0.86
C ASP A 73 8.00 4.47 -0.56
N ILE A 74 6.75 4.00 -0.70
CA ILE A 74 6.11 3.74 -1.99
C ILE A 74 5.91 5.05 -2.77
N ALA A 75 5.48 6.13 -2.13
CA ALA A 75 5.31 7.44 -2.75
C ALA A 75 6.65 7.98 -3.25
N ASP A 76 7.69 7.94 -2.42
CA ASP A 76 9.03 8.42 -2.78
C ASP A 76 9.58 7.67 -4.01
N ARG A 77 9.45 6.35 -4.05
CA ARG A 77 9.87 5.52 -5.19
C ARG A 77 9.05 5.80 -6.45
N SER A 78 7.75 6.05 -6.30
CA SER A 78 6.89 6.45 -7.41
C SER A 78 7.34 7.80 -8.00
N VAL A 79 7.65 8.76 -7.13
CA VAL A 79 8.19 10.07 -7.52
C VAL A 79 9.54 9.95 -8.23
N GLU A 80 10.45 9.13 -7.69
CA GLU A 80 11.77 8.87 -8.33
C GLU A 80 11.60 8.23 -9.71
N TYR A 81 10.69 7.28 -9.84
CA TYR A 81 10.41 6.61 -11.10
C TYR A 81 9.85 7.58 -12.14
N ILE A 82 8.85 8.41 -11.76
CA ILE A 82 8.29 9.45 -12.64
C ILE A 82 9.38 10.40 -13.14
N LYS A 83 10.21 10.93 -12.24
CA LYS A 83 11.32 11.82 -12.59
C LYS A 83 12.32 11.18 -13.55
N LYS A 84 12.66 9.92 -13.31
CA LYS A 84 13.58 9.15 -14.15
C LYS A 84 13.05 8.97 -15.56
N GLN A 85 11.78 8.54 -15.70
CA GLN A 85 11.19 8.28 -16.99
C GLN A 85 10.90 9.58 -17.77
N ALA A 86 10.44 10.60 -17.10
CA ALA A 86 10.25 11.91 -17.71
C ALA A 86 11.56 12.49 -18.25
N ALA A 87 12.66 12.40 -17.48
CA ALA A 87 13.98 12.84 -17.92
C ALA A 87 14.53 12.04 -19.11
N ALA A 88 14.18 10.76 -19.21
CA ALA A 88 14.54 9.89 -20.34
C ALA A 88 13.66 10.13 -21.58
N GLY A 89 12.50 10.80 -21.44
CA GLY A 89 11.53 10.96 -22.50
C GLY A 89 10.83 9.68 -22.91
N GLU A 90 10.84 8.68 -22.04
CA GLU A 90 10.27 7.36 -22.31
C GLU A 90 8.83 7.26 -21.77
N PRO A 91 7.89 6.71 -22.55
CA PRO A 91 6.55 6.43 -22.06
C PRO A 91 6.61 5.33 -21.01
N PHE A 92 5.76 5.46 -19.97
CA PHE A 92 5.73 4.50 -18.90
C PHE A 92 4.30 4.19 -18.44
N PHE A 93 4.14 3.04 -17.80
CA PHE A 93 2.97 2.66 -17.01
C PHE A 93 3.42 2.47 -15.56
N LEU A 94 2.87 3.27 -14.68
CA LEU A 94 3.12 3.18 -13.24
C LEU A 94 1.83 2.77 -12.53
N TRP A 95 1.90 1.66 -11.78
CA TRP A 95 0.81 1.21 -10.93
C TRP A 95 1.24 1.33 -9.47
N THR A 96 0.77 2.39 -8.80
CA THR A 96 1.08 2.67 -7.40
C THR A 96 -0.06 2.17 -6.52
N ASN A 97 0.20 1.13 -5.72
CA ASN A 97 -0.72 0.62 -4.72
C ASN A 97 -0.20 1.01 -3.33
N PHE A 98 -0.91 1.89 -2.66
CA PHE A 98 -0.67 2.15 -1.25
C PHE A 98 -1.28 1.03 -0.40
N THR A 99 -0.71 0.78 0.79
CA THR A 99 -1.16 -0.30 1.67
C THR A 99 -2.31 0.12 2.57
N HIS A 100 -2.45 1.41 2.83
CA HIS A 100 -3.54 2.01 3.59
C HIS A 100 -4.73 2.27 2.64
N MET A 101 -5.96 2.06 3.03
CA MET A 101 -6.48 1.79 4.39
C MET A 101 -6.92 0.32 4.45
N HIS A 102 -6.13 -0.55 4.97
CA HIS A 102 -6.53 -1.93 5.26
C HIS A 102 -7.03 -2.09 6.70
N MET A 103 -7.57 -3.26 7.08
CA MET A 103 -8.06 -3.48 8.45
C MET A 103 -6.96 -3.37 9.52
N ARG A 104 -5.71 -3.61 9.16
CA ARG A 104 -4.54 -3.49 10.03
C ARG A 104 -3.73 -2.26 9.66
N THR A 105 -4.34 -1.11 9.81
CA THR A 105 -3.68 0.19 9.57
C THR A 105 -2.87 0.60 10.81
N HIS A 106 -1.62 0.94 10.59
CA HIS A 106 -0.71 1.45 11.61
C HIS A 106 -0.35 2.91 11.29
N THR A 107 -0.96 3.83 12.04
CA THR A 107 -0.77 5.27 11.87
C THR A 107 0.56 5.73 12.48
N LYS A 108 1.27 6.62 11.81
CA LYS A 108 2.47 7.26 12.36
C LYS A 108 2.14 7.95 13.68
N PRO A 109 2.99 7.86 14.74
CA PRO A 109 2.74 8.51 16.01
C PRO A 109 2.49 10.02 15.90
N GLU A 110 3.20 10.70 15.01
CA GLU A 110 3.06 12.15 14.76
C GLU A 110 1.76 12.52 14.03
N SER A 111 1.13 11.56 13.37
CA SER A 111 -0.14 11.76 12.64
C SER A 111 -1.37 11.51 13.50
N LEU A 112 -1.20 10.85 14.66
CA LEU A 112 -2.34 10.54 15.53
C LEU A 112 -3.03 11.82 16.02
N GLY A 113 -4.35 11.87 15.83
CA GLY A 113 -5.19 12.99 16.23
C GLY A 113 -5.26 14.14 15.23
N GLN A 114 -4.58 14.07 14.08
CA GLN A 114 -4.61 15.14 13.06
C GLN A 114 -6.01 15.33 12.44
N ALA A 115 -6.82 14.28 12.38
CA ALA A 115 -8.20 14.34 11.90
C ALA A 115 -9.19 14.85 12.97
N GLY A 116 -8.75 15.00 14.22
CA GLY A 116 -9.54 15.47 15.34
C GLY A 116 -9.90 14.37 16.34
N ARG A 117 -10.23 14.79 17.58
CA ARG A 117 -10.39 13.88 18.72
C ARG A 117 -11.54 12.87 18.65
N TRP A 118 -12.47 13.07 17.73
CA TRP A 118 -13.64 12.20 17.57
C TRP A 118 -13.47 11.17 16.46
N GLN A 119 -12.36 11.26 15.71
CA GLN A 119 -12.07 10.39 14.59
C GLN A 119 -11.14 9.24 15.02
N SER A 120 -11.27 8.10 14.35
CA SER A 120 -10.35 6.99 14.55
C SER A 120 -9.02 7.21 13.82
N PRO A 121 -7.98 6.41 14.12
CA PRO A 121 -6.73 6.39 13.36
C PRO A 121 -6.90 6.17 11.86
N TYR A 122 -8.04 5.61 11.42
CA TYR A 122 -8.39 5.51 9.99
C TYR A 122 -8.36 6.88 9.31
N HIS A 123 -8.99 7.89 9.90
CA HIS A 123 -9.02 9.23 9.33
C HIS A 123 -7.67 9.94 9.40
N ASP A 124 -6.90 9.70 10.46
CA ASP A 124 -5.55 10.22 10.58
C ASP A 124 -4.66 9.70 9.45
N THR A 125 -4.74 8.40 9.18
CA THR A 125 -3.98 7.76 8.10
C THR A 125 -4.52 8.12 6.71
N MET A 126 -5.82 8.42 6.57
CA MET A 126 -6.38 8.92 5.32
C MET A 126 -5.79 10.29 4.93
N ILE A 127 -5.51 11.16 5.91
CA ILE A 127 -4.81 12.43 5.66
C ILE A 127 -3.37 12.17 5.18
N ASP A 128 -2.69 11.18 5.72
CA ASP A 128 -1.35 10.81 5.25
C ASP A 128 -1.39 10.21 3.84
N HIS A 129 -2.40 9.37 3.56
CA HIS A 129 -2.63 8.84 2.21
C HIS A 129 -2.88 9.97 1.19
N ASP A 130 -3.70 10.96 1.52
CA ASP A 130 -3.94 12.12 0.66
C ASP A 130 -2.65 12.88 0.35
N LYS A 131 -1.77 13.07 1.34
CA LYS A 131 -0.43 13.65 1.13
C LYS A 131 0.42 12.82 0.17
N ASN A 132 0.42 11.49 0.32
CA ASN A 132 1.18 10.59 -0.54
C ASN A 132 0.69 10.63 -1.99
N VAL A 133 -0.63 10.67 -2.20
CA VAL A 133 -1.24 10.88 -3.52
C VAL A 133 -0.81 12.24 -4.09
N GLY A 134 -0.88 13.30 -3.27
CA GLY A 134 -0.43 14.64 -3.65
C GLY A 134 1.01 14.66 -4.14
N GLN A 135 1.94 13.98 -3.44
CA GLN A 135 3.35 13.90 -3.86
C GLN A 135 3.52 13.29 -5.26
N VAL A 136 2.74 12.25 -5.59
CA VAL A 136 2.77 11.61 -6.92
C VAL A 136 2.24 12.56 -8.00
N LEU A 137 1.14 13.26 -7.73
CA LEU A 137 0.56 14.22 -8.66
C LEU A 137 1.49 15.43 -8.87
N ASP A 138 2.05 15.98 -7.80
CA ASP A 138 3.02 17.08 -7.85
C ASP A 138 4.27 16.70 -8.66
N ALA A 139 4.70 15.44 -8.62
CA ALA A 139 5.83 14.97 -9.42
C ALA A 139 5.53 14.96 -10.92
N ILE A 140 4.29 14.63 -11.32
CA ILE A 140 3.83 14.68 -12.72
C ILE A 140 3.82 16.13 -13.22
N ASP A 141 3.29 17.04 -12.41
CA ASP A 141 3.24 18.47 -12.72
C ASP A 141 4.66 19.07 -12.82
N ALA A 142 5.50 18.80 -11.82
CA ALA A 142 6.88 19.30 -11.78
C ALA A 142 7.75 18.76 -12.93
N ALA A 143 7.46 17.55 -13.41
CA ALA A 143 8.13 16.97 -14.57
C ALA A 143 7.63 17.54 -15.92
N GLY A 144 6.57 18.35 -15.92
CA GLY A 144 6.00 18.96 -17.12
C GLY A 144 5.33 17.97 -18.07
N ILE A 145 4.84 16.84 -17.55
CA ILE A 145 4.22 15.79 -18.37
C ILE A 145 2.71 15.65 -18.15
N ALA A 146 2.11 16.50 -17.33
CA ALA A 146 0.70 16.41 -16.94
C ALA A 146 -0.26 16.36 -18.14
N ASP A 147 -0.05 17.20 -19.16
CA ASP A 147 -0.90 17.27 -20.36
C ASP A 147 -0.82 16.01 -21.24
N ASN A 148 0.16 15.15 -21.00
CA ASN A 148 0.37 13.90 -21.74
C ASN A 148 0.32 12.66 -20.82
N THR A 149 -0.30 12.78 -19.64
CA THR A 149 -0.42 11.71 -18.66
C THR A 149 -1.87 11.45 -18.31
N ILE A 150 -2.32 10.21 -18.40
CA ILE A 150 -3.62 9.79 -17.89
C ILE A 150 -3.41 9.32 -16.47
N VAL A 151 -4.09 9.96 -15.51
CA VAL A 151 -4.13 9.56 -14.12
C VAL A 151 -5.47 8.89 -13.82
N PHE A 152 -5.41 7.68 -13.29
CA PHE A 152 -6.58 6.96 -12.81
C PHE A 152 -6.43 6.71 -11.31
N TYR A 153 -7.43 7.09 -10.52
CA TYR A 153 -7.46 6.85 -9.08
C TYR A 153 -8.71 6.05 -8.71
N SER A 154 -8.52 4.99 -7.95
CA SER A 154 -9.59 4.13 -7.45
C SER A 154 -9.13 3.40 -6.19
N THR A 155 -10.04 2.70 -5.54
CA THR A 155 -9.72 1.67 -4.54
C THR A 155 -10.04 0.29 -5.10
N ASP A 156 -9.59 -0.78 -4.46
CA ASP A 156 -9.84 -2.17 -4.87
C ASP A 156 -11.20 -2.70 -4.44
N ASN A 157 -11.79 -2.13 -3.40
CA ASN A 157 -13.09 -2.50 -2.83
C ASN A 157 -13.69 -1.37 -2.00
N GLY A 158 -14.96 -1.53 -1.65
CA GLY A 158 -15.67 -0.63 -0.77
C GLY A 158 -15.14 -0.63 0.67
N PRO A 159 -15.61 0.31 1.50
CA PRO A 159 -15.18 0.45 2.89
C PRO A 159 -15.50 -0.79 3.72
N HIS A 160 -14.75 -0.98 4.81
CA HIS A 160 -14.92 -2.10 5.73
C HIS A 160 -15.39 -1.60 7.12
N MET A 161 -16.70 -1.48 7.30
CA MET A 161 -17.30 -0.96 8.53
C MET A 161 -17.01 -1.80 9.77
N ASN A 162 -16.81 -3.10 9.61
CA ASN A 162 -16.49 -3.98 10.73
C ASN A 162 -15.18 -3.60 11.43
N SER A 163 -14.20 -3.11 10.68
CA SER A 163 -12.93 -2.63 11.25
C SER A 163 -12.96 -1.15 11.57
N TRP A 164 -13.61 -0.37 10.71
CA TRP A 164 -13.63 1.09 10.77
C TRP A 164 -15.07 1.60 10.65
N PRO A 165 -15.85 1.59 11.77
CA PRO A 165 -17.25 1.98 11.75
C PRO A 165 -17.49 3.43 11.32
N ASP A 166 -16.48 4.28 11.43
CA ASP A 166 -16.49 5.68 11.04
C ASP A 166 -15.93 5.95 9.63
N ALA A 167 -15.58 4.90 8.88
CA ALA A 167 -15.16 5.03 7.50
C ALA A 167 -16.26 5.62 6.61
N ALA A 168 -15.89 6.41 5.62
CA ALA A 168 -16.81 6.96 4.66
C ALA A 168 -17.46 5.84 3.82
N MET A 169 -18.77 5.90 3.68
CA MET A 169 -19.56 4.96 2.88
C MET A 169 -19.83 5.53 1.49
N THR A 170 -19.92 4.66 0.50
CA THR A 170 -20.44 5.01 -0.82
C THR A 170 -21.98 5.20 -0.74
N PRO A 171 -22.62 5.88 -1.71
CA PRO A 171 -24.07 5.96 -1.78
C PRO A 171 -24.75 4.61 -2.12
N PHE A 172 -23.94 3.59 -2.44
CA PHE A 172 -24.44 2.27 -2.78
C PHE A 172 -24.54 1.37 -1.55
N ARG A 173 -25.53 0.47 -1.57
CA ARG A 173 -25.72 -0.49 -0.49
C ARG A 173 -24.53 -1.44 -0.36
N GLY A 174 -24.17 -1.76 0.89
CA GLY A 174 -23.15 -2.75 1.22
C GLY A 174 -21.77 -2.16 1.43
N GLU A 175 -20.84 -3.02 1.71
CA GLU A 175 -19.46 -2.73 2.05
C GLU A 175 -18.55 -3.86 1.52
N LYS A 176 -17.25 -3.77 1.75
CA LYS A 176 -16.29 -4.85 1.46
C LYS A 176 -16.85 -6.21 1.93
N ASP A 177 -16.59 -7.26 1.16
CA ASP A 177 -17.00 -8.64 1.39
C ASP A 177 -18.52 -8.90 1.28
N THR A 178 -19.30 -7.95 0.78
CA THR A 178 -20.72 -8.17 0.46
C THR A 178 -20.94 -8.31 -1.05
N GLY A 179 -22.07 -8.92 -1.43
CA GLY A 179 -22.48 -9.03 -2.84
C GLY A 179 -23.21 -7.78 -3.38
N TRP A 180 -23.13 -6.65 -2.69
CA TRP A 180 -23.82 -5.41 -3.05
C TRP A 180 -22.90 -4.40 -3.71
N GLU A 181 -23.47 -3.46 -4.47
CA GLU A 181 -22.71 -2.47 -5.25
C GLU A 181 -21.72 -1.65 -4.41
N GLY A 182 -22.00 -1.39 -3.14
CA GLY A 182 -21.09 -0.69 -2.24
C GLY A 182 -19.77 -1.44 -1.94
N ALA A 183 -19.67 -2.72 -2.33
CA ALA A 183 -18.45 -3.51 -2.20
C ALA A 183 -17.48 -3.33 -3.38
N PHE A 184 -17.98 -3.04 -4.59
CA PHE A 184 -17.18 -3.07 -5.83
C PHE A 184 -17.40 -1.87 -6.76
N ARG A 185 -18.35 -1.00 -6.45
CA ARG A 185 -18.59 0.23 -7.19
C ARG A 185 -17.90 1.40 -6.50
N VAL A 186 -16.59 1.49 -6.73
CA VAL A 186 -15.65 2.35 -6.02
C VAL A 186 -14.90 3.28 -6.96
#